data_3c87b9665fec18efbce59f807abb83ef
#
_entry.id   3c87b9665fec18efbce59f807abb83ef
#
_cell.length_a   1.000
_cell.length_b   1.000
_cell.length_c   1.000
_cell.angle_alpha   90.00
_cell.angle_beta   90.00
_cell.angle_gamma   90.00
#
_symmetry.space_group_name_H-M   'P 1'
#
loop_
_entity.id
_entity.type
_entity.pdbx_description
1 polymer ?
#
loop_
_entity_poly.entity_id
_entity_poly.type
_entity_poly.pdbx_seq_one_letter_code
_entity_poly.pdbx_strand_id
1 'polypeptide(L)'
;MDKTNTRSSFPLVPIRSLGPRHRERIAKHLLALDGSDRYLRFGYAASDEQINRYAEGLNFERDDIYGIFNRKLELIAMAHVAVGDEPEQAKHAEFGVSVLKAARGRGFGARLFDRAVMHARNEGRDTLFIHALSENTAMLKIARNAGATVERSGSESDAYLKLPAATLATRLTEMVEDQMAEVDYGFKQQAKHFQELVSSIQGD
;
A
#
# COMPACT_ATOMS: atom_id res chain seq x y z
N MET A 1 19.82 21.80 -24.51
CA MET A 1 18.58 21.10 -24.88
C MET A 1 18.01 20.53 -23.61
N ASP A 2 17.10 21.28 -23.06
CA ASP A 2 16.50 21.01 -21.73
C ASP A 2 15.40 19.95 -21.89
N LYS A 3 15.62 18.76 -21.35
CA LYS A 3 14.58 17.71 -21.32
C LYS A 3 13.65 18.04 -20.16
N THR A 4 12.66 18.85 -20.43
CA THR A 4 11.51 19.04 -19.54
C THR A 4 10.89 17.69 -19.21
N ASN A 5 11.13 17.27 -17.96
CA ASN A 5 10.55 16.07 -17.36
C ASN A 5 9.04 16.28 -17.21
N THR A 6 8.28 15.87 -18.22
CA THR A 6 6.82 15.89 -18.17
C THR A 6 6.37 14.84 -17.16
N ARG A 7 6.31 15.23 -15.88
CA ARG A 7 5.58 14.45 -14.88
C ARG A 7 4.15 14.35 -15.37
N SER A 8 3.78 13.16 -15.84
CA SER A 8 2.41 12.80 -16.14
C SER A 8 1.54 13.18 -14.94
N SER A 9 0.63 14.15 -15.13
CA SER A 9 -0.34 14.57 -14.13
C SER A 9 -1.43 13.50 -14.02
N PHE A 10 -1.09 12.35 -13.42
CA PHE A 10 -2.12 11.42 -13.00
C PHE A 10 -2.91 12.09 -11.87
N PRO A 11 -4.26 12.00 -11.88
CA PRO A 11 -5.06 12.55 -10.80
C PRO A 11 -4.55 12.02 -9.46
N LEU A 12 -4.45 12.92 -8.47
CA LEU A 12 -4.02 12.56 -7.13
C LEU A 12 -4.93 11.45 -6.61
N VAL A 13 -4.35 10.31 -6.28
CA VAL A 13 -5.07 9.18 -5.69
C VAL A 13 -4.87 9.26 -4.18
N PRO A 14 -5.93 9.54 -3.42
CA PRO A 14 -5.82 9.60 -1.98
C PRO A 14 -5.41 8.25 -1.41
N ILE A 15 -4.29 8.24 -0.71
CA ILE A 15 -3.76 7.07 0.01
C ILE A 15 -3.94 7.34 1.49
N ARG A 16 -4.69 6.47 2.15
CA ARG A 16 -5.03 6.63 3.56
C ARG A 16 -4.19 5.70 4.44
N SER A 17 -3.73 6.21 5.57
CA SER A 17 -3.21 5.37 6.65
C SER A 17 -4.35 4.58 7.30
N LEU A 18 -4.12 3.28 7.48
CA LEU A 18 -5.10 2.35 8.02
C LEU A 18 -4.73 2.01 9.47
N GLY A 19 -5.71 2.11 10.36
CA GLY A 19 -5.56 1.73 11.77
C GLY A 19 -6.46 0.55 12.14
N PRO A 20 -6.55 0.19 13.43
CA PRO A 20 -7.27 -0.99 13.93
C PRO A 20 -8.72 -1.11 13.45
N ARG A 21 -9.43 0.01 13.32
CA ARG A 21 -10.82 0.08 12.79
C ARG A 21 -10.97 -0.39 11.34
N HIS A 22 -9.88 -0.54 10.61
CA HIS A 22 -9.90 -0.98 9.21
C HIS A 22 -9.57 -2.49 9.07
N ARG A 23 -9.31 -3.21 10.16
CA ARG A 23 -8.90 -4.63 10.15
C ARG A 23 -9.84 -5.51 9.32
N GLU A 24 -11.14 -5.39 9.51
CA GLU A 24 -12.13 -6.16 8.74
C GLU A 24 -12.08 -5.84 7.24
N ARG A 25 -11.84 -4.58 6.86
CA ARG A 25 -11.69 -4.19 5.45
C ARG A 25 -10.41 -4.71 4.84
N ILE A 26 -9.33 -4.79 5.63
CA ILE A 26 -8.06 -5.40 5.21
C ILE A 26 -8.28 -6.89 4.97
N ALA A 27 -8.90 -7.61 5.92
CA ALA A 27 -9.23 -9.02 5.76
C ALA A 27 -10.09 -9.26 4.51
N LYS A 28 -11.16 -8.48 4.32
CA LYS A 28 -12.03 -8.56 3.15
C LYS A 28 -11.28 -8.32 1.84
N HIS A 29 -10.37 -7.35 1.81
CA HIS A 29 -9.54 -7.07 0.64
C HIS A 29 -8.64 -8.26 0.29
N LEU A 30 -7.94 -8.81 1.29
CA LEU A 30 -7.03 -9.94 1.09
C LEU A 30 -7.75 -11.23 0.70
N LEU A 31 -8.94 -11.49 1.28
CA LEU A 31 -9.80 -12.61 0.91
C LEU A 31 -10.34 -12.50 -0.53
N ALA A 32 -10.48 -11.28 -1.06
CA ALA A 32 -10.93 -11.04 -2.44
C ALA A 32 -9.82 -11.25 -3.48
N LEU A 33 -8.58 -11.52 -3.08
CA LEU A 33 -7.50 -11.92 -3.97
C LEU A 33 -7.75 -13.33 -4.52
N ASP A 34 -7.54 -13.53 -5.81
CA ASP A 34 -7.56 -14.89 -6.39
C ASP A 34 -6.32 -15.70 -5.95
N GLY A 35 -6.33 -17.01 -6.25
CA GLY A 35 -5.27 -17.92 -5.82
C GLY A 35 -3.87 -17.50 -6.30
N SER A 36 -3.76 -16.99 -7.53
CA SER A 36 -2.48 -16.54 -8.08
C SER A 36 -2.00 -15.27 -7.40
N ASP A 37 -2.92 -14.38 -7.07
CA ASP A 37 -2.59 -13.13 -6.37
C ASP A 37 -2.18 -13.36 -4.91
N ARG A 38 -2.84 -14.32 -4.24
CA ARG A 38 -2.44 -14.75 -2.90
C ARG A 38 -1.03 -15.33 -2.91
N TYR A 39 -0.74 -16.19 -3.89
CA TYR A 39 0.58 -16.76 -4.06
C TYR A 39 1.66 -15.68 -4.28
N LEU A 40 1.42 -14.72 -5.17
CA LEU A 40 2.34 -13.60 -5.40
C LEU A 40 2.49 -12.66 -4.18
N ARG A 41 1.45 -12.56 -3.33
CA ARG A 41 1.47 -11.67 -2.17
C ARG A 41 2.12 -12.29 -0.94
N PHE A 42 1.93 -13.59 -0.73
CA PHE A 42 2.35 -14.29 0.48
C PHE A 42 3.52 -15.26 0.25
N GLY A 43 3.89 -15.53 -1.00
CA GLY A 43 4.90 -16.53 -1.35
C GLY A 43 4.36 -17.98 -1.34
N TYR A 44 3.10 -18.18 -0.96
CA TYR A 44 2.42 -19.48 -0.92
C TYR A 44 0.91 -19.34 -1.17
N ALA A 45 0.24 -20.47 -1.46
CA ALA A 45 -1.22 -20.51 -1.67
C ALA A 45 -1.96 -20.33 -0.33
N ALA A 46 -2.09 -19.08 0.13
CA ALA A 46 -2.69 -18.76 1.41
C ALA A 46 -4.19 -19.11 1.44
N SER A 47 -4.61 -19.91 2.45
CA SER A 47 -6.02 -20.21 2.71
C SER A 47 -6.74 -19.01 3.36
N ASP A 48 -8.07 -19.06 3.39
CA ASP A 48 -8.88 -18.02 4.04
C ASP A 48 -8.55 -17.89 5.53
N GLU A 49 -8.30 -19.01 6.22
CA GLU A 49 -7.91 -19.03 7.63
C GLU A 49 -6.54 -18.39 7.86
N GLN A 50 -5.59 -18.62 6.95
CA GLN A 50 -4.27 -18.00 7.02
C GLN A 50 -4.34 -16.50 6.78
N ILE A 51 -5.17 -16.06 5.84
CA ILE A 51 -5.41 -14.63 5.57
C ILE A 51 -6.07 -13.96 6.76
N ASN A 52 -7.09 -14.57 7.36
CA ASN A 52 -7.74 -14.03 8.55
C ASN A 52 -6.74 -13.93 9.73
N ARG A 53 -5.93 -14.96 9.96
CA ARG A 53 -4.88 -14.94 10.99
C ARG A 53 -3.84 -13.85 10.72
N TYR A 54 -3.44 -13.66 9.47
CA TYR A 54 -2.55 -12.57 9.10
C TYR A 54 -3.18 -11.19 9.42
N ALA A 55 -4.45 -10.99 9.06
CA ALA A 55 -5.15 -9.75 9.34
C ALA A 55 -5.33 -9.50 10.84
N GLU A 56 -5.59 -10.54 11.63
CA GLU A 56 -5.68 -10.47 13.10
C GLU A 56 -4.34 -10.12 13.73
N GLY A 57 -3.24 -10.64 13.19
CA GLY A 57 -1.89 -10.43 13.69
C GLY A 57 -1.25 -9.08 13.31
N LEU A 58 -1.91 -8.23 12.52
CA LEU A 58 -1.38 -6.91 12.16
C LEU A 58 -1.17 -6.03 13.39
N ASN A 59 0.03 -5.49 13.54
CA ASN A 59 0.40 -4.58 14.63
C ASN A 59 0.38 -3.13 14.13
N PHE A 60 -0.72 -2.42 14.35
CA PHE A 60 -0.92 -1.04 13.90
C PHE A 60 -0.14 0.02 14.72
N GLU A 61 0.51 -0.36 15.80
CA GLU A 61 1.37 0.53 16.59
C GLU A 61 2.80 0.54 16.03
N ARG A 62 3.22 -0.55 15.42
CA ARG A 62 4.56 -0.74 14.89
C ARG A 62 4.61 -0.61 13.37
N ASP A 63 3.64 -1.24 12.70
CA ASP A 63 3.61 -1.39 11.25
C ASP A 63 2.79 -0.27 10.60
N ASP A 64 3.24 0.17 9.44
CA ASP A 64 2.51 1.16 8.65
C ASP A 64 1.67 0.46 7.58
N ILE A 65 0.39 0.76 7.56
CA ILE A 65 -0.53 0.14 6.60
C ILE A 65 -1.25 1.25 5.84
N TYR A 66 -1.22 1.16 4.51
CA TYR A 66 -1.82 2.14 3.62
C TYR A 66 -2.89 1.52 2.75
N GLY A 67 -3.92 2.31 2.40
CA GLY A 67 -5.00 1.83 1.56
C GLY A 67 -5.56 2.87 0.60
N ILE A 68 -6.07 2.39 -0.52
CA ILE A 68 -6.82 3.15 -1.51
C ILE A 68 -8.25 2.62 -1.54
N PHE A 69 -9.20 3.53 -1.33
CA PHE A 69 -10.63 3.22 -1.34
C PHE A 69 -11.30 3.72 -2.62
N ASN A 70 -12.20 2.91 -3.16
CA ASN A 70 -13.07 3.34 -4.24
C ASN A 70 -14.22 4.23 -3.71
N ARG A 71 -15.12 4.67 -4.60
CA ARG A 71 -16.29 5.50 -4.23
C ARG A 71 -17.29 4.79 -3.31
N LYS A 72 -17.30 3.45 -3.32
CA LYS A 72 -18.15 2.62 -2.43
C LYS A 72 -17.50 2.36 -1.08
N LEU A 73 -16.34 2.96 -0.79
CA LEU A 73 -15.53 2.72 0.41
C LEU A 73 -15.01 1.28 0.52
N GLU A 74 -14.85 0.59 -0.59
CA GLU A 74 -14.18 -0.71 -0.63
C GLU A 74 -12.69 -0.48 -0.76
N LEU A 75 -11.89 -1.24 0.01
CA LEU A 75 -10.43 -1.22 -0.07
C LEU A 75 -9.99 -1.98 -1.33
N ILE A 76 -9.51 -1.26 -2.33
CA ILE A 76 -9.17 -1.83 -3.65
C ILE A 76 -7.67 -2.05 -3.87
N ALA A 77 -6.85 -1.40 -3.06
CA ALA A 77 -5.40 -1.63 -3.03
C ALA A 77 -4.89 -1.31 -1.63
N MET A 78 -3.91 -2.06 -1.15
CA MET A 78 -3.25 -1.82 0.13
C MET A 78 -1.78 -2.15 0.09
N ALA A 79 -1.02 -1.50 0.97
CA ALA A 79 0.35 -1.84 1.30
C ALA A 79 0.48 -2.06 2.80
N HIS A 80 1.38 -2.96 3.18
CA HIS A 80 1.83 -3.18 4.54
C HIS A 80 3.34 -2.99 4.57
N VAL A 81 3.80 -2.15 5.46
CA VAL A 81 5.20 -1.86 5.75
C VAL A 81 5.47 -2.43 7.14
N ALA A 82 5.98 -3.64 7.18
CA ALA A 82 6.29 -4.33 8.42
C ALA A 82 7.66 -3.88 8.96
N VAL A 83 7.73 -3.65 10.26
CA VAL A 83 8.93 -3.17 10.95
C VAL A 83 9.33 -4.19 12.01
N GLY A 84 10.64 -4.46 12.13
CA GLY A 84 11.13 -5.37 13.15
C GLY A 84 11.01 -4.80 14.57
N ASP A 85 10.91 -5.69 15.55
CA ASP A 85 10.74 -5.33 16.97
C ASP A 85 12.05 -4.80 17.60
N GLU A 86 13.20 -5.28 17.12
CA GLU A 86 14.50 -4.90 17.66
C GLU A 86 15.01 -3.57 17.04
N PRO A 87 15.74 -2.72 17.81
CA PRO A 87 16.21 -1.42 17.34
C PRO A 87 17.00 -1.44 16.03
N GLU A 88 17.83 -2.46 15.80
CA GLU A 88 18.57 -2.62 14.55
C GLU A 88 17.66 -3.04 13.40
N GLN A 89 16.66 -3.88 13.66
CA GLN A 89 15.67 -4.30 12.68
C GLN A 89 14.69 -3.15 12.35
N ALA A 90 14.44 -2.27 13.30
CA ALA A 90 13.59 -1.09 13.11
C ALA A 90 14.15 -0.09 12.07
N LYS A 91 15.44 -0.16 11.73
CA LYS A 91 16.04 0.61 10.64
C LYS A 91 15.66 0.09 9.25
N HIS A 92 15.11 -1.10 9.20
CA HIS A 92 14.68 -1.77 7.98
C HIS A 92 13.18 -1.98 8.02
N ALA A 93 12.52 -1.80 6.89
CA ALA A 93 11.11 -2.07 6.77
C ALA A 93 10.87 -3.00 5.58
N GLU A 94 9.97 -3.96 5.73
CA GLU A 94 9.57 -4.86 4.64
C GLU A 94 8.27 -4.36 4.01
N PHE A 95 8.26 -4.23 2.69
CA PHE A 95 7.12 -3.75 1.94
C PHE A 95 6.38 -4.89 1.23
N GLY A 96 5.09 -5.00 1.49
CA GLY A 96 4.19 -5.87 0.76
C GLY A 96 2.98 -5.10 0.22
N VAL A 97 2.54 -5.41 -1.00
CA VAL A 97 1.42 -4.71 -1.66
C VAL A 97 0.48 -5.68 -2.33
N SER A 98 -0.81 -5.34 -2.36
CA SER A 98 -1.82 -6.03 -3.14
C SER A 98 -2.80 -5.06 -3.79
N VAL A 99 -3.23 -5.37 -5.02
CA VAL A 99 -4.18 -4.58 -5.80
C VAL A 99 -5.20 -5.52 -6.39
N LEU A 100 -6.49 -5.31 -6.09
CA LEU A 100 -7.58 -6.11 -6.65
C LEU A 100 -7.55 -6.07 -8.18
N LYS A 101 -7.83 -7.18 -8.83
CA LYS A 101 -7.75 -7.34 -10.29
C LYS A 101 -8.47 -6.24 -11.06
N ALA A 102 -9.67 -5.87 -10.64
CA ALA A 102 -10.47 -4.80 -11.26
C ALA A 102 -9.86 -3.38 -11.08
N ALA A 103 -8.89 -3.22 -10.20
CA ALA A 103 -8.23 -1.94 -9.92
C ALA A 103 -6.82 -1.83 -10.52
N ARG A 104 -6.31 -2.87 -11.18
CA ARG A 104 -4.97 -2.91 -11.79
C ARG A 104 -4.85 -1.99 -13.02
N GLY A 105 -3.61 -1.80 -13.47
CA GLY A 105 -3.31 -0.94 -14.62
C GLY A 105 -3.40 0.57 -14.34
N ARG A 106 -3.76 0.97 -13.12
CA ARG A 106 -3.97 2.37 -12.69
C ARG A 106 -2.80 2.95 -11.87
N GLY A 107 -1.69 2.20 -11.76
CA GLY A 107 -0.50 2.64 -11.03
C GLY A 107 -0.62 2.61 -9.50
N PHE A 108 -1.65 2.00 -8.93
CA PHE A 108 -1.88 2.03 -7.47
C PHE A 108 -0.75 1.37 -6.67
N GLY A 109 -0.19 0.26 -7.16
CA GLY A 109 0.94 -0.39 -6.49
C GLY A 109 2.17 0.51 -6.41
N ALA A 110 2.52 1.20 -7.49
CA ALA A 110 3.64 2.13 -7.51
C ALA A 110 3.41 3.32 -6.56
N ARG A 111 2.20 3.88 -6.53
CA ARG A 111 1.86 4.99 -5.62
C ARG A 111 1.90 4.60 -4.14
N LEU A 112 1.43 3.39 -3.82
CA LEU A 112 1.55 2.84 -2.47
C LEU A 112 3.02 2.63 -2.09
N PHE A 113 3.85 2.23 -3.05
CA PHE A 113 5.28 2.09 -2.85
C PHE A 113 5.95 3.46 -2.60
N ASP A 114 5.65 4.46 -3.43
CA ASP A 114 6.18 5.82 -3.26
C ASP A 114 5.79 6.41 -1.89
N ARG A 115 4.54 6.17 -1.46
CA ARG A 115 4.05 6.56 -0.13
C ARG A 115 4.83 5.88 0.99
N ALA A 116 5.06 4.57 0.88
CA ALA A 116 5.83 3.80 1.84
C ALA A 116 7.29 4.28 1.93
N VAL A 117 7.92 4.55 0.79
CA VAL A 117 9.27 5.10 0.71
C VAL A 117 9.36 6.46 1.40
N MET A 118 8.41 7.35 1.14
CA MET A 118 8.39 8.70 1.74
C MET A 118 8.25 8.62 3.26
N HIS A 119 7.29 7.83 3.74
CA HIS A 119 7.07 7.65 5.17
C HIS A 119 8.27 7.00 5.87
N ALA A 120 8.79 5.90 5.34
CA ALA A 120 9.94 5.22 5.91
C ALA A 120 11.18 6.15 6.02
N ARG A 121 11.39 7.03 5.03
CA ARG A 121 12.42 8.08 5.12
C ARG A 121 12.15 9.07 6.24
N ASN A 122 10.92 9.53 6.38
CA ASN A 122 10.52 10.52 7.38
C ASN A 122 10.63 9.97 8.80
N GLU A 123 10.45 8.65 8.95
CA GLU A 123 10.68 7.89 10.18
C GLU A 123 12.18 7.56 10.42
N GLY A 124 13.07 7.98 9.52
CA GLY A 124 14.52 7.77 9.67
C GLY A 124 14.98 6.34 9.42
N ARG A 125 14.23 5.56 8.63
CA ARG A 125 14.64 4.21 8.23
C ARG A 125 15.70 4.28 7.13
N ASP A 126 16.62 3.33 7.12
CA ASP A 126 17.77 3.30 6.21
C ASP A 126 17.47 2.50 4.93
N THR A 127 16.62 1.48 5.03
CA THR A 127 16.35 0.55 3.92
C THR A 127 14.90 0.11 3.89
N LEU A 128 14.32 0.08 2.69
CA LEU A 128 13.07 -0.61 2.39
C LEU A 128 13.39 -1.90 1.66
N PHE A 129 12.94 -3.01 2.24
CA PHE A 129 13.16 -4.36 1.74
C PHE A 129 11.88 -4.89 1.08
N ILE A 130 12.03 -5.66 0.00
CA ILE A 130 10.92 -6.32 -0.69
C ILE A 130 11.34 -7.76 -0.94
N HIS A 131 10.61 -8.68 -0.33
CA HIS A 131 10.69 -10.09 -0.69
C HIS A 131 9.58 -10.42 -1.69
N ALA A 132 9.93 -10.97 -2.83
CA ALA A 132 8.97 -11.27 -3.90
C ALA A 132 9.36 -12.54 -4.65
N LEU A 133 8.37 -13.26 -5.16
CA LEU A 133 8.62 -14.33 -6.13
C LEU A 133 9.24 -13.74 -7.40
N SER A 134 10.19 -14.43 -8.01
CA SER A 134 10.90 -13.99 -9.23
C SER A 134 9.96 -13.80 -10.43
N GLU A 135 8.81 -14.43 -10.41
CA GLU A 135 7.73 -14.27 -11.40
C GLU A 135 6.82 -13.05 -11.13
N ASN A 136 6.91 -12.42 -9.95
CA ASN A 136 6.18 -11.19 -9.64
C ASN A 136 6.79 -9.99 -10.37
N THR A 137 6.71 -10.02 -11.69
CA THR A 137 7.32 -9.00 -12.57
C THR A 137 6.80 -7.60 -12.30
N ALA A 138 5.54 -7.48 -11.85
CA ALA A 138 4.94 -6.19 -11.51
C ALA A 138 5.63 -5.56 -10.30
N MET A 139 5.84 -6.33 -9.22
CA MET A 139 6.53 -5.84 -8.02
C MET A 139 8.00 -5.54 -8.29
N LEU A 140 8.70 -6.43 -8.99
CA LEU A 140 10.10 -6.22 -9.36
C LEU A 140 10.30 -5.01 -10.29
N LYS A 141 9.32 -4.69 -11.14
CA LYS A 141 9.32 -3.48 -11.95
C LYS A 141 9.18 -2.22 -11.09
N ILE A 142 8.28 -2.23 -10.11
CA ILE A 142 8.13 -1.11 -9.15
C ILE A 142 9.44 -0.87 -8.42
N ALA A 143 10.05 -1.93 -7.86
CA ALA A 143 11.31 -1.85 -7.14
C ALA A 143 12.45 -1.28 -8.00
N ARG A 144 12.65 -1.80 -9.23
CA ARG A 144 13.67 -1.31 -10.15
C ARG A 144 13.47 0.14 -10.57
N ASN A 145 12.23 0.54 -10.84
CA ASN A 145 11.92 1.93 -11.21
C ASN A 145 12.23 2.91 -10.09
N ALA A 146 12.17 2.47 -8.84
CA ALA A 146 12.56 3.24 -7.66
C ALA A 146 14.07 3.23 -7.37
N GLY A 147 14.86 2.48 -8.14
CA GLY A 147 16.32 2.37 -7.97
C GLY A 147 16.75 1.28 -6.97
N ALA A 148 15.88 0.34 -6.62
CA ALA A 148 16.25 -0.78 -5.76
C ALA A 148 17.23 -1.72 -6.46
N THR A 149 18.20 -2.24 -5.71
CA THR A 149 19.03 -3.37 -6.11
C THR A 149 18.22 -4.65 -5.98
N VAL A 150 18.15 -5.45 -7.05
CA VAL A 150 17.39 -6.70 -7.07
C VAL A 150 18.35 -7.88 -7.18
N GLU A 151 18.30 -8.76 -6.20
CA GLU A 151 19.05 -10.01 -6.15
C GLU A 151 18.11 -11.18 -6.38
N ARG A 152 18.48 -12.11 -7.23
CA ARG A 152 17.69 -13.28 -7.58
C ARG A 152 18.28 -14.53 -6.95
N SER A 153 17.44 -15.31 -6.27
CA SER A 153 17.79 -16.60 -5.69
C SER A 153 16.73 -17.64 -6.06
N GLY A 154 16.91 -18.34 -7.19
CA GLY A 154 15.96 -19.34 -7.67
C GLY A 154 14.57 -18.74 -7.98
N SER A 155 13.54 -19.23 -7.28
CA SER A 155 12.16 -18.77 -7.41
C SER A 155 11.86 -17.47 -6.66
N GLU A 156 12.79 -16.97 -5.86
CA GLU A 156 12.64 -15.78 -5.03
C GLU A 156 13.55 -14.66 -5.52
N SER A 157 13.18 -13.44 -5.20
CA SER A 157 13.95 -12.23 -5.49
C SER A 157 13.82 -11.26 -4.32
N ASP A 158 14.95 -10.81 -3.85
CA ASP A 158 15.05 -9.78 -2.83
C ASP A 158 15.41 -8.45 -3.46
N ALA A 159 14.70 -7.40 -3.09
CA ALA A 159 15.02 -6.06 -3.54
C ALA A 159 15.27 -5.13 -2.35
N TYR A 160 16.36 -4.39 -2.43
CA TYR A 160 16.82 -3.48 -1.38
C TYR A 160 16.83 -2.05 -1.92
N LEU A 161 16.06 -1.18 -1.31
CA LEU A 161 16.07 0.25 -1.61
C LEU A 161 16.70 1.01 -0.44
N LYS A 162 17.88 1.56 -0.64
CA LYS A 162 18.49 2.49 0.33
C LYS A 162 17.70 3.80 0.34
N LEU A 163 17.31 4.24 1.51
CA LEU A 163 16.50 5.43 1.71
C LEU A 163 17.42 6.63 2.03
N PRO A 164 17.35 7.72 1.25
CA PRO A 164 18.06 8.95 1.62
C PRO A 164 17.39 9.58 2.84
N ALA A 165 18.14 10.38 3.58
CA ALA A 165 17.63 11.08 4.76
C ALA A 165 16.38 11.91 4.47
N ALA A 166 15.51 12.04 5.47
CA ALA A 166 14.33 12.89 5.41
C ALA A 166 14.70 14.35 5.15
N THR A 167 13.83 15.07 4.46
CA THR A 167 13.94 16.51 4.25
C THR A 167 12.68 17.20 4.74
N LEU A 168 12.75 18.51 5.00
CA LEU A 168 11.54 19.29 5.30
C LEU A 168 10.49 19.17 4.19
N ALA A 169 10.93 19.12 2.94
CA ALA A 169 10.02 18.96 1.80
C ALA A 169 9.28 17.61 1.84
N THR A 170 9.96 16.50 2.17
CA THR A 170 9.29 15.19 2.25
C THR A 170 8.28 15.13 3.39
N ARG A 171 8.58 15.74 4.53
CA ARG A 171 7.66 15.80 5.68
C ARG A 171 6.43 16.67 5.40
N LEU A 172 6.60 17.81 4.74
CA LEU A 172 5.48 18.65 4.33
C LEU A 172 4.61 17.98 3.28
N THR A 173 5.22 17.29 2.30
CA THR A 173 4.47 16.55 1.28
C THR A 173 3.62 15.47 1.92
N GLU A 174 4.18 14.70 2.85
CA GLU A 174 3.45 13.66 3.57
C GLU A 174 2.25 14.23 4.34
N MET A 175 2.45 15.32 5.08
CA MET A 175 1.39 15.98 5.85
C MET A 175 0.25 16.45 4.94
N VAL A 176 0.56 17.01 3.76
CA VAL A 176 -0.45 17.45 2.79
C VAL A 176 -1.21 16.26 2.21
N GLU A 177 -0.51 15.18 1.85
CA GLU A 177 -1.15 13.96 1.32
C GLU A 177 -2.09 13.31 2.34
N ASP A 178 -1.72 13.27 3.62
CA ASP A 178 -2.55 12.75 4.69
C ASP A 178 -3.83 13.58 4.87
N GLN A 179 -3.70 14.90 4.90
CA GLN A 179 -4.84 15.81 4.98
C GLN A 179 -5.80 15.61 3.80
N MET A 180 -5.29 15.51 2.58
CA MET A 180 -6.10 15.31 1.39
C MET A 180 -6.79 13.95 1.41
N ALA A 181 -6.16 12.91 1.91
CA ALA A 181 -6.73 11.58 2.03
C ALA A 181 -7.89 11.53 3.04
N GLU A 182 -7.75 12.25 4.17
CA GLU A 182 -8.83 12.36 5.16
C GLU A 182 -10.05 13.11 4.61
N VAL A 183 -9.83 14.23 3.92
CA VAL A 183 -10.89 15.03 3.30
C VAL A 183 -11.64 14.21 2.23
N ASP A 184 -10.91 13.54 1.33
CA ASP A 184 -11.50 12.68 0.29
C ASP A 184 -12.35 11.55 0.90
N TYR A 185 -11.83 10.91 1.96
CA TYR A 185 -12.55 9.84 2.62
C TYR A 185 -13.83 10.35 3.30
N GLY A 186 -13.79 11.51 3.94
CA GLY A 186 -14.95 12.17 4.53
C GLY A 186 -16.04 12.45 3.49
N PHE A 187 -15.68 12.98 2.31
CA PHE A 187 -16.62 13.17 1.20
C PHE A 187 -17.24 11.86 0.71
N LYS A 188 -16.45 10.80 0.57
CA LYS A 188 -16.96 9.48 0.18
C LYS A 188 -17.93 8.90 1.21
N GLN A 189 -17.66 9.10 2.51
CA GLN A 189 -18.59 8.69 3.57
C GLN A 189 -19.94 9.44 3.47
N GLN A 190 -19.90 10.76 3.33
CA GLN A 190 -21.13 11.56 3.18
C GLN A 190 -21.91 11.17 1.94
N ALA A 191 -21.24 11.00 0.80
CA ALA A 191 -21.88 10.58 -0.44
C ALA A 191 -22.55 9.20 -0.30
N LYS A 192 -21.88 8.26 0.38
CA LYS A 192 -22.45 6.92 0.63
C LYS A 192 -23.69 7.00 1.52
N HIS A 193 -23.63 7.72 2.64
CA HIS A 193 -24.79 7.92 3.52
C HIS A 193 -25.96 8.56 2.81
N PHE A 194 -25.71 9.56 1.95
CA PHE A 194 -26.75 10.19 1.16
C PHE A 194 -27.39 9.20 0.18
N GLN A 195 -26.60 8.37 -0.51
CA GLN A 195 -27.12 7.34 -1.41
C GLN A 195 -27.96 6.29 -0.67
N GLU A 196 -27.54 5.86 0.52
CA GLU A 196 -28.28 4.92 1.37
C GLU A 196 -29.63 5.52 1.81
N LEU A 197 -29.63 6.81 2.17
CA LEU A 197 -30.84 7.52 2.56
C LEU A 197 -31.83 7.63 1.37
N VAL A 198 -31.35 8.02 0.19
CA VAL A 198 -32.20 8.14 -1.02
C VAL A 198 -32.76 6.78 -1.42
N SER A 199 -31.96 5.71 -1.35
CA SER A 199 -32.46 4.36 -1.67
C SER A 199 -33.46 3.82 -0.67
N SER A 200 -33.38 4.21 0.61
CA SER A 200 -34.40 3.85 1.62
C SER A 200 -35.74 4.56 1.41
N ILE A 201 -35.71 5.77 0.84
CA ILE A 201 -36.95 6.55 0.55
C ILE A 201 -37.63 6.08 -0.75
N GLN A 202 -36.87 5.52 -1.71
CA GLN A 202 -37.40 5.03 -2.99
C GLN A 202 -37.84 3.55 -2.95
N GLY A 203 -37.62 2.85 -1.85
CA GLY A 203 -37.95 1.44 -1.67
C GLY A 203 -39.26 1.15 -0.94
N ASP A 204 -40.04 2.20 -0.63
CA ASP A 204 -41.43 2.16 -0.22
C ASP A 204 -42.33 2.56 -1.42
#